data_6185656b0cfbfca8614951756b9d0af0
#
_entry.id   6185656b0cfbfca8614951756b9d0af0
#
_cell.length_a   1.000
_cell.length_b   1.000
_cell.length_c   1.000
_cell.angle_alpha   90.00
_cell.angle_beta   90.00
_cell.angle_gamma   90.00
#
_symmetry.space_group_name_H-M   'P 1'
#
loop_
_entity.id
_entity.type
_entity.pdbx_description
1 polymer ?
#
loop_
_entity_poly.entity_id
_entity_poly.type
_entity_poly.pdbx_seq_one_letter_code
_entity_poly.pdbx_strand_id
1 'polypeptide(L)'
;MYKRQPLGRWIIDTAAAQCNEWVKIIPQFVMHINLSFVQIAKSNVIKDVIENINKYDAGNEHFVFEITESIQMDSNIAIKRVLKEFVDNGFLLAIDDFGTGYSNFEYMKDKMFGILKIDRAFITDIHLTDNNRILVSFIIKMAHEMGVKICVEGVETKDELMAVTKLEADYIQGYYYGKPVKDVEFCRMIKQQERIKR
;
A
#
# COMPACT_ATOMS: atom_id res chain seq x y z
N MET A 1 -0.89 -25.61 -8.73
CA MET A 1 -0.13 -24.42 -9.16
C MET A 1 -0.90 -23.52 -10.14
N TYR A 2 -1.88 -24.01 -10.90
CA TYR A 2 -2.62 -23.24 -11.93
C TYR A 2 -3.77 -22.33 -11.42
N LYS A 3 -4.26 -22.51 -10.19
CA LYS A 3 -5.44 -21.78 -9.68
C LYS A 3 -5.19 -20.33 -9.22
N ARG A 4 -3.93 -19.92 -8.97
CA ARG A 4 -3.61 -18.57 -8.45
C ARG A 4 -3.59 -17.48 -9.52
N GLN A 5 -3.36 -17.79 -10.79
CA GLN A 5 -3.33 -16.81 -11.88
C GLN A 5 -4.71 -16.23 -12.22
N PRO A 6 -5.75 -17.08 -12.41
CA PRO A 6 -7.10 -16.57 -12.64
C PRO A 6 -7.57 -15.70 -11.47
N LEU A 7 -7.22 -16.07 -10.22
CA LEU A 7 -7.57 -15.29 -9.04
C LEU A 7 -6.88 -13.92 -9.01
N GLY A 8 -5.58 -13.85 -9.31
CA GLY A 8 -4.85 -12.58 -9.34
C GLY A 8 -5.41 -11.61 -10.39
N ARG A 9 -5.70 -12.09 -11.60
CA ARG A 9 -6.36 -11.27 -12.63
C ARG A 9 -7.74 -10.82 -12.22
N TRP A 10 -8.52 -11.71 -11.63
CA TRP A 10 -9.86 -11.39 -11.13
C TRP A 10 -9.82 -10.32 -10.04
N ILE A 11 -8.87 -10.39 -9.11
CA ILE A 11 -8.68 -9.37 -8.06
C ILE A 11 -8.37 -8.00 -8.69
N ILE A 12 -7.44 -7.94 -9.64
CA ILE A 12 -7.04 -6.70 -10.32
C ILE A 12 -8.22 -6.12 -11.09
N ASP A 13 -8.93 -6.93 -11.87
CA ASP A 13 -10.09 -6.51 -12.66
C ASP A 13 -11.21 -5.98 -11.76
N THR A 14 -11.52 -6.70 -10.67
CA THR A 14 -12.53 -6.28 -9.69
C THR A 14 -12.14 -4.97 -9.00
N ALA A 15 -10.87 -4.85 -8.57
CA ALA A 15 -10.35 -3.64 -7.94
C ALA A 15 -10.37 -2.45 -8.90
N ALA A 16 -10.00 -2.64 -10.17
CA ALA A 16 -10.00 -1.60 -11.20
C ALA A 16 -11.43 -1.11 -11.49
N ALA A 17 -12.38 -2.03 -11.66
CA ALA A 17 -13.79 -1.68 -11.83
C ALA A 17 -14.32 -0.84 -10.67
N GLN A 18 -14.01 -1.27 -9.44
CA GLN A 18 -14.45 -0.59 -8.24
C GLN A 18 -13.77 0.77 -8.02
N CYS A 19 -12.46 0.85 -8.31
CA CYS A 19 -11.70 2.09 -8.27
C CYS A 19 -12.31 3.14 -9.19
N ASN A 20 -12.63 2.76 -10.43
CA ASN A 20 -13.28 3.63 -11.42
C ASN A 20 -14.62 4.22 -10.93
N GLU A 21 -15.38 3.48 -10.12
CA GLU A 21 -16.62 4.01 -9.53
C GLU A 21 -16.32 4.95 -8.34
N TRP A 22 -15.30 4.67 -7.55
CA TRP A 22 -15.01 5.44 -6.35
C TRP A 22 -14.25 6.74 -6.64
N VAL A 23 -13.41 6.81 -7.65
CA VAL A 23 -12.75 8.06 -8.06
C VAL A 23 -13.75 9.12 -8.56
N LYS A 24 -14.90 8.69 -9.09
CA LYS A 24 -16.01 9.62 -9.44
C LYS A 24 -16.64 10.28 -8.21
N ILE A 25 -16.52 9.65 -7.04
CA ILE A 25 -17.05 10.16 -5.77
C ILE A 25 -15.97 10.92 -5.01
N ILE A 26 -14.76 10.36 -4.94
CA ILE A 26 -13.56 10.91 -4.29
C ILE A 26 -12.44 10.95 -5.32
N PRO A 27 -12.21 12.09 -6.01
CA PRO A 27 -11.18 12.17 -7.07
C PRO A 27 -9.77 11.83 -6.63
N GLN A 28 -9.45 11.95 -5.34
CA GLN A 28 -8.14 11.57 -4.76
C GLN A 28 -8.12 10.12 -4.23
N PHE A 29 -9.14 9.31 -4.52
CA PHE A 29 -9.19 7.91 -4.06
C PHE A 29 -8.02 7.12 -4.66
N VAL A 30 -7.41 6.28 -3.83
CA VAL A 30 -6.31 5.38 -4.24
C VAL A 30 -6.64 3.96 -3.80
N MET A 31 -6.53 3.04 -4.74
CA MET A 31 -6.77 1.60 -4.54
C MET A 31 -5.45 0.89 -4.26
N HIS A 32 -5.36 0.24 -3.13
CA HIS A 32 -4.21 -0.59 -2.77
C HIS A 32 -4.47 -2.04 -3.15
N ILE A 33 -3.49 -2.69 -3.82
CA ILE A 33 -3.60 -4.07 -4.31
C ILE A 33 -2.33 -4.83 -3.95
N ASN A 34 -2.50 -5.91 -3.19
CA ASN A 34 -1.39 -6.81 -2.87
C ASN A 34 -0.89 -7.56 -4.10
N LEU A 35 0.41 -7.54 -4.34
CA LEU A 35 1.09 -8.22 -5.43
C LEU A 35 2.11 -9.23 -4.90
N SER A 36 1.83 -10.50 -5.08
CA SER A 36 2.73 -11.55 -4.57
C SER A 36 4.00 -11.70 -5.41
N PHE A 37 5.09 -12.15 -4.76
CA PHE A 37 6.34 -12.49 -5.44
C PHE A 37 6.13 -13.43 -6.65
N VAL A 38 5.27 -14.44 -6.50
CA VAL A 38 4.97 -15.40 -7.59
C VAL A 38 4.34 -14.72 -8.81
N GLN A 39 3.61 -13.62 -8.61
CA GLN A 39 3.06 -12.83 -9.72
C GLN A 39 4.14 -11.97 -10.37
N ILE A 40 4.98 -11.29 -9.57
CA ILE A 40 6.08 -10.44 -10.05
C ILE A 40 7.12 -11.25 -10.83
N ALA A 41 7.44 -12.45 -10.36
CA ALA A 41 8.42 -13.33 -11.03
C ALA A 41 7.97 -13.81 -12.43
N LYS A 42 6.75 -13.49 -12.85
CA LYS A 42 6.26 -13.83 -14.19
C LYS A 42 6.45 -12.66 -15.15
N SER A 43 7.01 -12.94 -16.30
CA SER A 43 7.38 -11.94 -17.32
C SER A 43 6.23 -11.08 -17.83
N ASN A 44 4.96 -11.46 -17.61
CA ASN A 44 3.79 -10.79 -18.19
C ASN A 44 2.90 -10.09 -17.14
N VAL A 45 3.32 -10.00 -15.86
CA VAL A 45 2.47 -9.45 -14.80
C VAL A 45 2.05 -8.00 -15.08
N ILE A 46 2.98 -7.17 -15.49
CA ILE A 46 2.70 -5.76 -15.79
C ILE A 46 1.74 -5.61 -16.97
N LYS A 47 1.90 -6.41 -18.00
CA LYS A 47 0.98 -6.42 -19.13
C LYS A 47 -0.43 -6.81 -18.71
N ASP A 48 -0.55 -7.88 -17.90
CA ASP A 48 -1.83 -8.33 -17.35
C ASP A 48 -2.49 -7.21 -16.49
N VAL A 49 -1.70 -6.48 -15.70
CA VAL A 49 -2.17 -5.36 -14.88
C VAL A 49 -2.69 -4.23 -15.76
N ILE A 50 -1.89 -3.77 -16.71
CA ILE A 50 -2.24 -2.67 -17.62
C ILE A 50 -3.49 -3.03 -18.43
N GLU A 51 -3.56 -4.23 -18.99
CA GLU A 51 -4.73 -4.69 -19.75
C GLU A 51 -6.02 -4.69 -18.92
N ASN A 52 -5.94 -5.05 -17.63
CA ASN A 52 -7.11 -5.06 -16.77
C ASN A 52 -7.53 -3.66 -16.31
N ILE A 53 -6.56 -2.78 -15.99
CA ILE A 53 -6.86 -1.41 -15.55
C ILE A 53 -7.36 -0.55 -16.71
N ASN A 54 -6.78 -0.69 -17.91
CA ASN A 54 -7.18 0.06 -19.09
C ASN A 54 -8.59 -0.28 -19.64
N LYS A 55 -9.26 -1.28 -19.09
CA LYS A 55 -10.69 -1.51 -19.37
C LYS A 55 -11.58 -0.41 -18.77
N TYR A 56 -11.03 0.34 -17.81
CA TYR A 56 -11.73 1.34 -17.02
C TYR A 56 -11.02 2.69 -17.14
N ASP A 57 -11.72 3.77 -16.88
CA ASP A 57 -11.19 5.14 -17.03
C ASP A 57 -10.43 5.66 -15.81
N ALA A 58 -10.25 4.84 -14.77
CA ALA A 58 -9.41 5.21 -13.63
C ALA A 58 -7.94 5.24 -14.06
N GLY A 59 -7.27 6.38 -13.89
CA GLY A 59 -5.83 6.55 -14.22
C GLY A 59 -4.92 5.64 -13.38
N ASN A 60 -3.73 5.34 -13.90
CA ASN A 60 -2.77 4.46 -13.21
C ASN A 60 -2.29 5.02 -11.87
N GLU A 61 -2.31 6.35 -11.70
CA GLU A 61 -1.98 7.06 -10.47
C GLU A 61 -2.93 6.76 -9.29
N HIS A 62 -4.09 6.17 -9.57
CA HIS A 62 -5.05 5.73 -8.56
C HIS A 62 -4.76 4.33 -8.01
N PHE A 63 -3.66 3.69 -8.42
CA PHE A 63 -3.31 2.35 -7.96
C PHE A 63 -1.96 2.31 -7.28
N VAL A 64 -1.93 1.70 -6.09
CA VAL A 64 -0.73 1.34 -5.34
C VAL A 64 -0.64 -0.17 -5.30
N PHE A 65 0.50 -0.73 -5.75
CA PHE A 65 0.78 -2.14 -5.60
C PHE A 65 1.66 -2.38 -4.38
N GLU A 66 1.16 -3.20 -3.46
CA GLU A 66 1.81 -3.53 -2.20
C GLU A 66 2.61 -4.82 -2.35
N ILE A 67 3.86 -4.78 -1.93
CA ILE A 67 4.83 -5.85 -2.09
C ILE A 67 5.48 -6.10 -0.73
N THR A 68 5.37 -7.32 -0.21
CA THR A 68 5.95 -7.67 1.09
C THR A 68 7.47 -7.56 1.10
N GLU A 69 8.04 -7.13 2.22
CA GLU A 69 9.48 -6.96 2.44
C GLU A 69 10.29 -8.26 2.14
N SER A 70 9.68 -9.44 2.32
CA SER A 70 10.34 -10.74 2.12
C SER A 70 10.79 -11.04 0.69
N ILE A 71 10.50 -10.16 -0.27
CA ILE A 71 11.00 -10.30 -1.64
C ILE A 71 12.50 -10.00 -1.67
N GLN A 72 13.31 -11.03 -1.97
CA GLN A 72 14.76 -10.87 -2.20
C GLN A 72 15.01 -10.14 -3.54
N MET A 73 14.90 -8.81 -3.52
CA MET A 73 15.09 -7.99 -4.72
C MET A 73 16.56 -7.85 -5.12
N ASP A 74 17.48 -7.91 -4.16
CA ASP A 74 18.90 -7.56 -4.38
C ASP A 74 19.62 -8.47 -5.35
N SER A 75 19.22 -9.72 -5.44
CA SER A 75 19.85 -10.72 -6.31
C SER A 75 19.11 -10.93 -7.65
N ASN A 76 17.94 -10.31 -7.85
CA ASN A 76 17.09 -10.63 -9.00
C ASN A 76 16.83 -9.43 -9.89
N ILE A 77 17.72 -9.23 -10.88
CA ILE A 77 17.62 -8.16 -11.89
C ILE A 77 16.26 -8.19 -12.62
N ALA A 78 15.68 -9.38 -12.83
CA ALA A 78 14.39 -9.51 -13.50
C ALA A 78 13.26 -8.89 -12.67
N ILE A 79 13.29 -9.05 -11.35
CA ILE A 79 12.30 -8.43 -10.46
C ILE A 79 12.44 -6.91 -10.47
N LYS A 80 13.66 -6.39 -10.30
CA LYS A 80 13.91 -4.94 -10.36
C LYS A 80 13.39 -4.33 -11.66
N ARG A 81 13.57 -5.02 -12.79
CA ARG A 81 13.04 -4.59 -14.08
C ARG A 81 11.51 -4.53 -14.10
N VAL A 82 10.83 -5.56 -13.60
CA VAL A 82 9.36 -5.58 -13.53
C VAL A 82 8.85 -4.45 -12.64
N LEU A 83 9.44 -4.23 -11.46
CA LEU A 83 9.04 -3.14 -10.57
C LEU A 83 9.25 -1.77 -11.22
N LYS A 84 10.38 -1.60 -11.94
CA LYS A 84 10.61 -0.38 -12.71
C LYS A 84 9.54 -0.17 -13.79
N GLU A 85 9.12 -1.21 -14.48
CA GLU A 85 8.03 -1.14 -15.46
C GLU A 85 6.71 -0.67 -14.83
N PHE A 86 6.40 -1.06 -13.57
CA PHE A 86 5.24 -0.51 -12.84
C PHE A 86 5.36 1.01 -12.66
N VAL A 87 6.50 1.47 -12.16
CA VAL A 87 6.75 2.91 -11.93
C VAL A 87 6.72 3.70 -13.24
N ASP A 88 7.37 3.21 -14.29
CA ASP A 88 7.42 3.83 -15.61
C ASP A 88 6.01 3.94 -16.26
N ASN A 89 5.07 3.09 -15.87
CA ASN A 89 3.67 3.18 -16.29
C ASN A 89 2.78 4.02 -15.35
N GLY A 90 3.37 4.71 -14.38
CA GLY A 90 2.65 5.64 -13.49
C GLY A 90 1.98 4.99 -12.28
N PHE A 91 2.22 3.70 -12.02
CA PHE A 91 1.76 3.05 -10.80
C PHE A 91 2.64 3.40 -9.62
N LEU A 92 2.07 3.48 -8.43
CA LEU A 92 2.81 3.58 -7.17
C LEU A 92 3.11 2.19 -6.61
N LEU A 93 4.28 2.07 -6.00
CA LEU A 93 4.67 0.86 -5.26
C LEU A 93 4.78 1.16 -3.77
N ALA A 94 4.32 0.22 -2.95
CA ALA A 94 4.48 0.25 -1.50
C ALA A 94 5.22 -1.00 -1.01
N ILE A 95 6.11 -0.81 -0.04
CA ILE A 95 6.70 -1.94 0.72
C ILE A 95 5.75 -2.24 1.88
N ASP A 96 5.28 -3.48 1.94
CA ASP A 96 4.35 -3.97 2.97
C ASP A 96 5.08 -4.79 4.04
N ASP A 97 4.50 -4.85 5.25
CA ASP A 97 5.01 -5.57 6.43
C ASP A 97 6.43 -5.17 6.83
N PHE A 98 6.82 -3.89 6.64
CA PHE A 98 8.19 -3.45 6.90
C PHE A 98 8.58 -3.60 8.36
N GLY A 99 9.75 -4.23 8.57
CA GLY A 99 10.37 -4.47 9.88
C GLY A 99 10.10 -5.86 10.45
N THR A 100 9.30 -6.71 9.79
CA THR A 100 9.03 -8.07 10.25
C THR A 100 10.01 -9.11 9.70
N GLY A 101 10.87 -8.74 8.76
CA GLY A 101 11.81 -9.60 8.07
C GLY A 101 13.24 -9.09 8.09
N TYR A 102 13.97 -9.38 7.03
CA TYR A 102 15.33 -8.84 6.80
C TYR A 102 15.19 -7.45 6.20
N SER A 103 14.99 -6.44 7.04
CA SER A 103 14.84 -5.05 6.61
C SER A 103 16.03 -4.59 5.77
N ASN A 104 15.88 -4.67 4.46
CA ASN A 104 16.88 -4.21 3.53
C ASN A 104 16.52 -2.82 3.02
N PHE A 105 17.11 -1.79 3.62
CA PHE A 105 16.95 -0.39 3.21
C PHE A 105 17.47 -0.11 1.78
N GLU A 106 18.10 -1.09 1.13
CA GLU A 106 18.63 -0.92 -0.22
C GLU A 106 17.52 -0.66 -1.25
N TYR A 107 16.31 -1.18 -1.00
CA TYR A 107 15.14 -0.94 -1.85
C TYR A 107 14.73 0.54 -1.92
N MET A 108 15.00 1.28 -0.86
CA MET A 108 14.68 2.71 -0.80
C MET A 108 15.64 3.56 -1.63
N LYS A 109 16.89 3.09 -1.86
CA LYS A 109 17.90 3.83 -2.66
C LYS A 109 17.46 4.03 -4.10
N ASP A 110 16.80 3.05 -4.69
CA ASP A 110 16.41 3.05 -6.10
C ASP A 110 15.16 3.93 -6.38
N LYS A 111 14.57 4.55 -5.34
CA LYS A 111 13.36 5.41 -5.42
C LYS A 111 12.18 4.78 -6.18
N MET A 112 12.11 3.45 -6.19
CA MET A 112 11.01 2.73 -6.83
C MET A 112 9.75 2.71 -5.97
N PHE A 113 9.91 2.81 -4.65
CA PHE A 113 8.81 2.78 -3.70
C PHE A 113 8.47 4.18 -3.23
N GLY A 114 7.21 4.55 -3.36
CA GLY A 114 6.68 5.83 -2.89
C GLY A 114 6.08 5.76 -1.48
N ILE A 115 5.78 4.55 -0.99
CA ILE A 115 5.16 4.32 0.31
C ILE A 115 5.87 3.17 1.03
N LEU A 116 6.07 3.32 2.34
CA LEU A 116 6.54 2.27 3.24
C LEU A 116 5.47 2.07 4.32
N LYS A 117 5.00 0.82 4.48
CA LYS A 117 3.96 0.45 5.44
C LYS A 117 4.61 -0.20 6.64
N ILE A 118 4.49 0.43 7.82
CA ILE A 118 5.03 -0.07 9.08
C ILE A 118 4.03 -1.07 9.65
N ASP A 119 4.50 -2.29 9.87
CA ASP A 119 3.67 -3.39 10.36
C ASP A 119 3.09 -3.13 11.76
N ARG A 120 1.90 -3.67 11.99
CA ARG A 120 1.17 -3.63 13.26
C ARG A 120 2.01 -4.03 14.48
N ALA A 121 2.97 -4.95 14.34
CA ALA A 121 3.80 -5.41 15.46
C ALA A 121 4.56 -4.26 16.15
N PHE A 122 4.86 -3.17 15.44
CA PHE A 122 5.49 -1.98 16.00
C PHE A 122 4.50 -0.98 16.58
N ILE A 123 3.23 -1.11 16.24
CA ILE A 123 2.18 -0.13 16.56
C ILE A 123 1.34 -0.55 17.77
N THR A 124 1.14 -1.86 17.94
CA THR A 124 0.42 -2.38 19.10
C THR A 124 1.09 -1.85 20.39
N ASP A 125 0.29 -1.20 21.23
CA ASP A 125 0.73 -0.60 22.51
C ASP A 125 1.90 0.40 22.39
N ILE A 126 2.07 1.05 21.24
CA ILE A 126 3.16 2.02 20.99
C ILE A 126 3.15 3.18 21.99
N HIS A 127 2.00 3.54 22.53
CA HIS A 127 1.86 4.58 23.56
C HIS A 127 2.45 4.17 24.91
N LEU A 128 2.64 2.85 25.16
CA LEU A 128 3.23 2.29 26.39
C LEU A 128 4.72 1.90 26.20
N THR A 129 5.20 1.77 24.96
CA THR A 129 6.50 1.17 24.64
C THR A 129 7.45 2.21 24.04
N ASP A 130 8.38 2.73 24.85
CA ASP A 130 9.37 3.73 24.41
C ASP A 130 10.23 3.23 23.22
N ASN A 131 10.65 1.97 23.27
CA ASN A 131 11.49 1.38 22.22
C ASN A 131 10.79 1.38 20.86
N ASN A 132 9.51 0.96 20.80
CA ASN A 132 8.75 0.98 19.55
C ASN A 132 8.56 2.42 19.07
N ARG A 133 8.26 3.34 19.96
CA ARG A 133 8.07 4.76 19.62
C ARG A 133 9.35 5.38 19.04
N ILE A 134 10.52 5.09 19.63
CA ILE A 134 11.81 5.55 19.12
C ILE A 134 12.10 4.95 17.76
N LEU A 135 11.91 3.63 17.59
CA LEU A 135 12.16 2.93 16.35
C LEU A 135 11.26 3.45 15.21
N VAL A 136 9.95 3.54 15.45
CA VAL A 136 8.98 4.06 14.48
C VAL A 136 9.31 5.51 14.10
N SER A 137 9.66 6.37 15.08
CA SER A 137 10.09 7.74 14.83
C SER A 137 11.33 7.81 13.93
N PHE A 138 12.30 6.90 14.13
CA PHE A 138 13.49 6.83 13.30
C PHE A 138 13.15 6.40 11.86
N ILE A 139 12.32 5.37 11.70
CA ILE A 139 11.87 4.88 10.38
C ILE A 139 11.14 5.99 9.62
N ILE A 140 10.23 6.71 10.27
CA ILE A 140 9.47 7.81 9.65
C ILE A 140 10.42 8.91 9.16
N LYS A 141 11.31 9.38 10.01
CA LYS A 141 12.28 10.44 9.63
C LYS A 141 13.17 10.02 8.48
N MET A 142 13.70 8.81 8.54
CA MET A 142 14.53 8.26 7.46
C MET A 142 13.77 8.20 6.13
N ALA A 143 12.54 7.69 6.14
CA ALA A 143 11.71 7.60 4.94
C ALA A 143 11.42 8.99 4.35
N HIS A 144 11.08 9.96 5.17
CA HIS A 144 10.83 11.34 4.75
C HIS A 144 12.07 11.99 4.12
N GLU A 145 13.27 11.79 4.69
CA GLU A 145 14.53 12.26 4.09
C GLU A 145 14.80 11.62 2.72
N MET A 146 14.30 10.42 2.48
CA MET A 146 14.39 9.74 1.19
C MET A 146 13.25 10.10 0.22
N GLY A 147 12.28 10.90 0.66
CA GLY A 147 11.10 11.29 -0.11
C GLY A 147 10.04 10.18 -0.21
N VAL A 148 10.04 9.23 0.72
CA VAL A 148 9.09 8.11 0.83
C VAL A 148 8.06 8.43 1.90
N LYS A 149 6.78 8.21 1.60
CA LYS A 149 5.68 8.38 2.55
C LYS A 149 5.52 7.17 3.46
N ILE A 150 5.01 7.39 4.66
CA ILE A 150 4.77 6.35 5.64
C ILE A 150 3.28 6.08 5.79
N CYS A 151 2.92 4.80 5.72
CA CYS A 151 1.64 4.29 6.19
C CYS A 151 1.86 3.47 7.46
N VAL A 152 1.21 3.84 8.55
CA VAL A 152 1.22 3.05 9.78
C VAL A 152 0.01 2.14 9.80
N GLU A 153 0.23 0.83 10.04
CA GLU A 153 -0.82 -0.17 10.03
C GLU A 153 -1.24 -0.65 11.42
N GLY A 154 -2.47 -1.18 11.50
CA GLY A 154 -2.98 -1.86 12.68
C GLY A 154 -3.30 -0.94 13.85
N VAL A 155 -3.58 0.34 13.62
CA VAL A 155 -4.06 1.24 14.68
C VAL A 155 -5.49 0.84 15.07
N GLU A 156 -5.69 0.40 16.32
CA GLU A 156 -6.97 -0.08 16.83
C GLU A 156 -7.53 0.82 17.95
N THR A 157 -6.69 1.55 18.65
CA THR A 157 -7.08 2.36 19.81
C THR A 157 -6.82 3.85 19.60
N LYS A 158 -7.52 4.68 20.40
CA LYS A 158 -7.31 6.13 20.39
C LYS A 158 -5.91 6.51 20.86
N ASP A 159 -5.36 5.78 21.83
CA ASP A 159 -4.03 6.08 22.39
C ASP A 159 -2.92 5.76 21.37
N GLU A 160 -3.05 4.66 20.62
CA GLU A 160 -2.19 4.37 19.47
C GLU A 160 -2.29 5.46 18.40
N LEU A 161 -3.52 5.86 18.02
CA LEU A 161 -3.72 6.94 17.06
C LEU A 161 -3.03 8.23 17.49
N MET A 162 -3.19 8.63 18.76
CA MET A 162 -2.56 9.83 19.27
C MET A 162 -1.02 9.73 19.26
N ALA A 163 -0.48 8.54 19.54
CA ALA A 163 0.97 8.30 19.49
C ALA A 163 1.51 8.42 18.06
N VAL A 164 0.91 7.72 17.09
CA VAL A 164 1.40 7.74 15.68
C VAL A 164 1.19 9.09 15.01
N THR A 165 0.12 9.82 15.37
CA THR A 165 -0.10 11.18 14.86
C THR A 165 1.01 12.13 15.29
N LYS A 166 1.52 12.00 16.53
CA LYS A 166 2.65 12.80 17.03
C LYS A 166 3.97 12.46 16.34
N LEU A 167 4.07 11.28 15.73
CA LEU A 167 5.24 10.83 14.99
C LEU A 167 5.21 11.28 13.51
N GLU A 168 4.16 12.00 13.09
CA GLU A 168 4.02 12.58 11.75
C GLU A 168 3.93 11.54 10.62
N ALA A 169 3.26 10.39 10.88
CA ALA A 169 2.92 9.44 9.82
C ALA A 169 2.00 10.08 8.78
N ASP A 170 2.26 9.84 7.49
CA ASP A 170 1.48 10.41 6.38
C ASP A 170 0.09 9.76 6.27
N TYR A 171 0.03 8.45 6.46
CA TYR A 171 -1.18 7.64 6.38
C TYR A 171 -1.31 6.74 7.59
N ILE A 172 -2.53 6.50 8.00
CA ILE A 172 -2.85 5.62 9.14
C ILE A 172 -3.95 4.66 8.71
N GLN A 173 -3.71 3.37 8.87
CA GLN A 173 -4.63 2.28 8.58
C GLN A 173 -4.89 1.44 9.83
N GLY A 174 -6.15 1.07 10.07
CA GLY A 174 -6.47 0.16 11.17
C GLY A 174 -7.95 0.15 11.55
N TYR A 175 -8.29 -0.75 12.45
CA TYR A 175 -9.68 -0.95 12.91
C TYR A 175 -10.24 0.23 13.70
N TYR A 176 -9.39 1.16 14.12
CA TYR A 176 -9.85 2.43 14.70
C TYR A 176 -10.76 3.19 13.72
N TYR A 177 -10.41 3.21 12.43
CA TYR A 177 -11.23 3.86 11.40
C TYR A 177 -12.34 2.97 10.87
N GLY A 178 -12.12 1.68 10.78
CA GLY A 178 -13.12 0.73 10.32
C GLY A 178 -12.55 -0.64 10.00
N LYS A 179 -13.39 -1.66 10.15
CA LYS A 179 -13.08 -3.01 9.72
C LYS A 179 -13.40 -3.16 8.23
N PRO A 180 -12.83 -4.16 7.54
CA PRO A 180 -13.20 -4.47 6.16
C PRO A 180 -14.70 -4.65 6.02
N VAL A 181 -15.29 -3.96 5.04
CA VAL A 181 -16.71 -3.98 4.74
C VAL A 181 -16.94 -4.32 3.28
N LYS A 182 -18.18 -4.67 2.91
CA LYS A 182 -18.54 -4.89 1.51
C LYS A 182 -18.51 -3.56 0.74
N ASP A 183 -18.30 -3.64 -0.57
CA ASP A 183 -18.28 -2.54 -1.52
C ASP A 183 -19.49 -1.57 -1.36
N VAL A 184 -20.69 -2.10 -1.24
CA VAL A 184 -21.92 -1.30 -1.05
C VAL A 184 -21.87 -0.49 0.24
N GLU A 185 -21.36 -1.06 1.32
CA GLU A 185 -21.25 -0.39 2.61
C GLU A 185 -20.15 0.68 2.56
N PHE A 186 -18.99 0.35 1.99
CA PHE A 186 -17.91 1.30 1.77
C PHE A 186 -18.38 2.51 0.93
N CYS A 187 -19.12 2.26 -0.14
CA CYS A 187 -19.70 3.32 -0.98
C CYS A 187 -20.63 4.27 -0.18
N ARG A 188 -21.37 3.75 0.80
CA ARG A 188 -22.19 4.59 1.70
C ARG A 188 -21.32 5.45 2.61
N MET A 189 -20.25 4.85 3.18
CA MET A 189 -19.33 5.56 4.08
C MET A 189 -18.62 6.72 3.36
N ILE A 190 -18.09 6.51 2.17
CA ILE A 190 -17.40 7.58 1.41
C ILE A 190 -18.37 8.71 1.00
N LYS A 191 -19.59 8.38 0.58
CA LYS A 191 -20.62 9.40 0.27
C LYS A 191 -21.02 10.20 1.50
N GLN A 192 -21.03 9.59 2.67
CA GLN A 192 -21.33 10.30 3.92
C GLN A 192 -20.21 11.25 4.31
N GLN A 193 -18.94 10.83 4.19
CA GLN A 193 -17.79 11.70 4.46
C GLN A 193 -17.74 12.91 3.53
N GLU A 194 -18.03 12.75 2.25
CA GLU A 194 -18.06 13.87 1.30
C GLU A 194 -19.19 14.88 1.58
N ARG A 195 -20.31 14.43 2.15
CA ARG A 195 -21.40 15.34 2.60
C ARG A 195 -21.01 16.18 3.82
N ILE A 196 -20.14 15.65 4.69
CA ILE A 196 -19.68 16.36 5.90
C ILE A 196 -18.63 17.44 5.55
N LYS A 197 -17.86 17.24 4.46
CA LYS A 197 -16.84 18.20 4.00
C LYS A 197 -17.39 19.41 3.23
N ARG A 198 -18.67 19.34 2.80
CA ARG A 198 -19.40 20.44 2.14
C ARG A 198 -20.20 21.27 3.15
#